data_5209124bfae47d0c5b6251e9ab203f07
#
_entry.id   5209124bfae47d0c5b6251e9ab203f07
#
_cell.length_a   1.000
_cell.length_b   1.000
_cell.length_c   1.000
_cell.angle_alpha   90.00
_cell.angle_beta   90.00
_cell.angle_gamma   90.00
#
_symmetry.space_group_name_H-M   'P 1'
#
loop_
_entity.id
_entity.type
_entity.pdbx_description
1 polymer ?
#
loop_
_entity_poly.entity_id
_entity_poly.type
_entity_poly.pdbx_seq_one_letter_code
_entity_poly.pdbx_strand_id
1 'polypeptide(L)'
;NSYKKYAITKAIEMASGDIIVSTDADCRMGNNWLKTVISYFEENDSYMVSSPVSYSEEKNRFEELQTLEFLYLIGLGAAGIGNRSPTTCNGANLAYRKSLFFELGGFNGIDNLASGDDELFLHKVAEKYPHKIGFCKSREAIVYTDAKPDLQSFISQRKRWASKSTKYKDKK
;
A
#
# COMPACT_ATOMS: atom_id res chain seq x y z
N ASN A 1 -6.51 -20.13 3.57
CA ASN A 1 -7.13 -18.80 3.41
C ASN A 1 -6.49 -17.82 4.41
N SER A 2 -6.05 -16.66 3.93
CA SER A 2 -5.51 -15.61 4.81
C SER A 2 -6.65 -14.91 5.55
N TYR A 3 -6.67 -14.97 6.87
CA TYR A 3 -7.66 -14.28 7.72
C TYR A 3 -7.73 -12.78 7.42
N LYS A 4 -6.57 -12.13 7.15
CA LYS A 4 -6.50 -10.70 6.80
C LYS A 4 -7.28 -10.40 5.51
N LYS A 5 -7.03 -11.17 4.44
CA LYS A 5 -7.72 -10.98 3.16
C LYS A 5 -9.21 -11.24 3.25
N TYR A 6 -9.61 -12.25 4.03
CA TYR A 6 -11.02 -12.52 4.30
C TYR A 6 -11.68 -11.34 5.02
N ALA A 7 -11.05 -10.81 6.07
CA ALA A 7 -11.58 -9.67 6.82
C ALA A 7 -11.69 -8.42 5.94
N ILE A 8 -10.65 -8.11 5.13
CA ILE A 8 -10.69 -6.99 4.19
C ILE A 8 -11.83 -7.17 3.17
N THR A 9 -11.97 -8.35 2.58
CA THR A 9 -13.05 -8.63 1.62
C THR A 9 -14.42 -8.39 2.26
N LYS A 10 -14.65 -8.89 3.48
CA LYS A 10 -15.91 -8.67 4.21
C LYS A 10 -16.16 -7.19 4.52
N ALA A 11 -15.13 -6.45 4.93
CA ALA A 11 -15.24 -5.02 5.14
C ALA A 11 -15.62 -4.27 3.85
N ILE A 12 -15.01 -4.63 2.70
CA ILE A 12 -15.32 -4.02 1.40
C ILE A 12 -16.76 -4.35 0.97
N GLU A 13 -17.22 -5.59 1.17
CA GLU A 13 -18.61 -5.99 0.89
C GLU A 13 -19.62 -5.13 1.66
N MET A 14 -19.32 -4.84 2.93
CA MET A 14 -20.18 -4.06 3.83
C MET A 14 -20.07 -2.54 3.63
N ALA A 15 -18.98 -2.06 3.04
CA ALA A 15 -18.76 -0.64 2.82
C ALA A 15 -19.82 -0.05 1.87
N SER A 16 -20.32 1.13 2.15
CA SER A 16 -21.28 1.86 1.30
C SER A 16 -20.63 2.82 0.31
N GLY A 17 -19.36 3.21 0.54
CA GLY A 17 -18.63 4.16 -0.31
C GLY A 17 -18.11 3.54 -1.60
N ASP A 18 -17.87 4.39 -2.60
CA ASP A 18 -17.33 3.99 -3.91
C ASP A 18 -15.82 3.84 -3.92
N ILE A 19 -15.13 4.48 -2.98
CA ILE A 19 -13.67 4.41 -2.82
C ILE A 19 -13.36 3.73 -1.49
N ILE A 20 -12.53 2.71 -1.55
CA ILE A 20 -11.96 2.05 -0.38
C ILE A 20 -10.62 2.70 -0.07
N VAL A 21 -10.44 3.13 1.17
CA VAL A 21 -9.15 3.64 1.67
C VAL A 21 -8.68 2.74 2.80
N SER A 22 -7.50 2.17 2.66
CA SER A 22 -6.91 1.28 3.65
C SER A 22 -5.78 1.94 4.42
N THR A 23 -5.70 1.64 5.71
CA THR A 23 -4.59 2.00 6.60
C THR A 23 -4.40 0.88 7.62
N ASP A 24 -3.22 0.82 8.24
CA ASP A 24 -2.96 -0.13 9.32
C ASP A 24 -3.39 0.48 10.67
N ALA A 25 -3.75 -0.37 11.65
CA ALA A 25 -4.32 0.05 12.92
C ALA A 25 -3.32 0.82 13.83
N ASP A 26 -2.03 0.69 13.58
CA ASP A 26 -0.94 1.37 14.28
C ASP A 26 -0.49 2.66 13.57
N CYS A 27 -1.23 3.10 12.56
CA CYS A 27 -0.92 4.28 11.78
C CYS A 27 -1.60 5.55 12.30
N ARG A 28 -0.94 6.68 12.09
CA ARG A 28 -1.43 8.03 12.40
C ARG A 28 -1.40 8.89 11.14
N MET A 29 -2.38 9.77 11.00
CA MET A 29 -2.52 10.67 9.85
C MET A 29 -2.99 12.05 10.28
N GLY A 30 -2.70 13.06 9.48
CA GLY A 30 -3.18 14.42 9.68
C GLY A 30 -4.66 14.59 9.33
N ASN A 31 -5.27 15.68 9.79
CA ASN A 31 -6.70 15.96 9.58
C ASN A 31 -7.10 16.09 8.10
N ASN A 32 -6.15 16.46 7.23
CA ASN A 32 -6.40 16.63 5.80
C ASN A 32 -6.12 15.36 4.97
N TRP A 33 -5.63 14.29 5.60
CA TRP A 33 -5.18 13.08 4.91
C TRP A 33 -6.22 12.54 3.93
N LEU A 34 -7.40 12.22 4.43
CA LEU A 34 -8.46 11.62 3.61
C LEU A 34 -8.88 12.55 2.48
N LYS A 35 -9.10 13.84 2.78
CA LYS A 35 -9.45 14.86 1.79
C LYS A 35 -8.40 14.93 0.68
N THR A 36 -7.11 14.96 1.04
CA THR A 36 -6.01 15.07 0.08
C THR A 36 -5.92 13.84 -0.82
N VAL A 37 -6.05 12.63 -0.26
CA VAL A 37 -6.02 11.40 -1.04
C VAL A 37 -7.21 11.32 -2.00
N ILE A 38 -8.41 11.69 -1.56
CA ILE A 38 -9.62 11.65 -2.39
C ILE A 38 -9.58 12.73 -3.47
N SER A 39 -9.18 13.98 -3.15
CA SER A 39 -9.01 15.02 -4.17
C SER A 39 -8.05 14.58 -5.27
N TYR A 40 -6.88 14.02 -4.90
CA TYR A 40 -5.93 13.49 -5.88
C TYR A 40 -6.56 12.37 -6.73
N PHE A 41 -7.32 11.49 -6.10
CA PHE A 41 -7.97 10.36 -6.76
C PHE A 41 -8.96 10.83 -7.84
N GLU A 42 -9.78 11.84 -7.51
CA GLU A 42 -10.79 12.42 -8.42
C GLU A 42 -10.16 13.27 -9.53
N GLU A 43 -9.25 14.17 -9.19
CA GLU A 43 -8.56 15.07 -10.14
C GLU A 43 -7.78 14.30 -11.21
N ASN A 44 -7.26 13.12 -10.91
CA ASN A 44 -6.49 12.30 -11.84
C ASN A 44 -7.30 11.14 -12.45
N ASP A 45 -8.61 11.08 -12.20
CA ASP A 45 -9.47 9.96 -12.62
C ASP A 45 -8.82 8.60 -12.38
N SER A 46 -8.27 8.43 -11.17
CA SER A 46 -7.52 7.25 -10.78
C SER A 46 -8.45 6.07 -10.46
N TYR A 47 -7.94 4.87 -10.60
CA TYR A 47 -8.59 3.64 -10.15
C TYR A 47 -7.93 3.10 -8.88
N MET A 48 -6.64 3.37 -8.71
CA MET A 48 -5.87 3.07 -7.52
C MET A 48 -4.86 4.19 -7.26
N VAL A 49 -4.71 4.58 -6.00
CA VAL A 49 -3.74 5.59 -5.56
C VAL A 49 -2.97 5.04 -4.37
N SER A 50 -1.65 4.99 -4.49
CA SER A 50 -0.74 4.80 -3.37
C SER A 50 -0.26 6.15 -2.86
N SER A 51 0.00 6.26 -1.57
CA SER A 51 0.47 7.50 -0.95
C SER A 51 1.60 7.20 0.04
N PRO A 52 2.39 8.21 0.46
CA PRO A 52 3.56 7.97 1.29
C PRO A 52 3.20 7.42 2.68
N VAL A 53 4.04 6.52 3.15
CA VAL A 53 4.10 6.10 4.55
C VAL A 53 5.50 6.44 5.07
N SER A 54 5.59 6.99 6.26
CA SER A 54 6.85 7.35 6.91
C SER A 54 6.86 6.89 8.35
N TYR A 55 8.04 6.82 8.93
CA TYR A 55 8.10 6.69 10.38
C TYR A 55 7.83 8.04 11.04
N SER A 56 7.25 7.98 12.24
CA SER A 56 7.07 9.15 13.10
C SER A 56 8.42 9.52 13.75
N GLU A 57 8.40 10.09 14.92
CA GLU A 57 9.59 10.54 15.66
C GLU A 57 10.64 9.41 15.79
N GLU A 58 11.85 9.68 15.28
CA GLU A 58 13.02 8.83 15.48
C GLU A 58 13.67 9.14 16.83
N LYS A 59 13.87 8.12 17.65
CA LYS A 59 14.43 8.24 19.02
C LYS A 59 15.94 8.01 19.07
N ASN A 60 16.50 7.44 18.02
CA ASN A 60 17.91 7.07 17.95
C ASN A 60 18.36 6.85 16.49
N ARG A 61 19.68 6.74 16.29
CA ARG A 61 20.27 6.55 14.95
C ARG A 61 19.81 5.28 14.24
N PHE A 62 19.45 4.23 14.97
CA PHE A 62 18.93 3.02 14.34
C PHE A 62 17.56 3.25 13.72
N GLU A 63 16.71 4.03 14.35
CA GLU A 63 15.42 4.42 13.81
C GLU A 63 15.57 5.39 12.62
N GLU A 64 16.53 6.34 12.67
CA GLU A 64 16.87 7.22 11.55
C GLU A 64 17.31 6.42 10.31
N LEU A 65 18.13 5.38 10.48
CA LEU A 65 18.54 4.49 9.40
C LEU A 65 17.35 3.70 8.81
N GLN A 66 16.40 3.29 9.65
CA GLN A 66 15.17 2.65 9.18
C GLN A 66 14.33 3.63 8.35
N THR A 67 14.23 4.91 8.76
CA THR A 67 13.52 5.94 8.00
C THR A 67 14.14 6.14 6.63
N LEU A 68 15.47 6.18 6.55
CA LEU A 68 16.18 6.31 5.27
C LEU A 68 15.92 5.11 4.34
N GLU A 69 16.01 3.89 4.87
CA GLU A 69 15.72 2.67 4.12
C GLU A 69 14.25 2.62 3.66
N PHE A 70 13.33 3.00 4.55
CA PHE A 70 11.91 2.98 4.24
C PHE A 70 11.53 4.06 3.21
N LEU A 71 12.12 5.25 3.30
CA LEU A 71 11.97 6.31 2.29
C LEU A 71 12.43 5.82 0.91
N TYR A 72 13.52 5.08 0.84
CA TYR A 72 13.98 4.46 -0.40
C TYR A 72 12.93 3.48 -0.98
N LEU A 73 12.36 2.61 -0.16
CA LEU A 73 11.33 1.66 -0.60
C LEU A 73 10.06 2.36 -1.09
N ILE A 74 9.60 3.39 -0.38
CA ILE A 74 8.44 4.21 -0.79
C ILE A 74 8.76 4.95 -2.10
N GLY A 75 9.98 5.48 -2.23
CA GLY A 75 10.46 6.14 -3.45
C GLY A 75 10.49 5.21 -4.66
N LEU A 76 10.91 3.95 -4.48
CA LEU A 76 10.86 2.93 -5.54
C LEU A 76 9.42 2.68 -6.00
N GLY A 77 8.47 2.53 -5.08
CA GLY A 77 7.06 2.39 -5.40
C GLY A 77 6.51 3.58 -6.19
N ALA A 78 6.83 4.80 -5.72
CA ALA A 78 6.44 6.03 -6.40
C ALA A 78 7.03 6.13 -7.82
N ALA A 79 8.32 5.80 -7.98
CA ALA A 79 9.01 5.80 -9.28
C ALA A 79 8.42 4.76 -10.22
N GLY A 80 8.14 3.55 -9.75
CA GLY A 80 7.49 2.50 -10.52
C GLY A 80 6.12 2.94 -11.05
N ILE A 81 5.29 3.54 -10.20
CA ILE A 81 3.99 4.08 -10.60
C ILE A 81 4.17 5.22 -11.62
N GLY A 82 5.08 6.16 -11.37
CA GLY A 82 5.35 7.28 -12.27
C GLY A 82 5.85 6.85 -13.65
N ASN A 83 6.60 5.75 -13.72
CA ASN A 83 7.10 5.15 -14.96
C ASN A 83 6.12 4.14 -15.59
N ARG A 84 4.88 4.02 -15.08
CA ARG A 84 3.86 3.08 -15.58
C ARG A 84 4.27 1.61 -15.50
N SER A 85 5.16 1.30 -14.58
CA SER A 85 5.64 -0.04 -14.25
C SER A 85 5.58 -0.25 -12.73
N PRO A 86 4.38 -0.22 -12.13
CA PRO A 86 4.23 -0.34 -10.68
C PRO A 86 4.65 -1.73 -10.21
N THR A 87 5.57 -1.76 -9.26
CA THR A 87 6.12 -3.00 -8.70
C THR A 87 5.70 -3.22 -7.26
N THR A 88 5.54 -2.14 -6.50
CA THR A 88 5.19 -2.20 -5.08
C THR A 88 4.33 -1.02 -4.66
N CYS A 89 3.55 -1.21 -3.62
CA CYS A 89 2.82 -0.17 -2.89
C CYS A 89 2.76 -0.54 -1.40
N ASN A 90 2.19 0.36 -0.59
CA ASN A 90 2.03 0.11 0.83
C ASN A 90 0.54 0.12 1.21
N GLY A 91 0.05 -1.01 1.72
CA GLY A 91 -1.34 -1.20 2.15
C GLY A 91 -1.77 -0.28 3.29
N ALA A 92 -0.82 0.29 4.03
CA ALA A 92 -1.11 1.25 5.09
C ALA A 92 -1.53 2.64 4.55
N ASN A 93 -1.39 2.90 3.24
CA ASN A 93 -1.83 4.15 2.62
C ASN A 93 -2.18 3.92 1.14
N LEU A 94 -3.29 3.24 0.93
CA LEU A 94 -3.74 2.80 -0.38
C LEU A 94 -5.24 3.09 -0.56
N ALA A 95 -5.60 3.69 -1.68
CA ALA A 95 -6.99 3.93 -2.06
C ALA A 95 -7.30 3.28 -3.41
N TYR A 96 -8.50 2.73 -3.60
CA TYR A 96 -8.94 2.15 -4.86
C TYR A 96 -10.46 2.14 -5.00
N ARG A 97 -10.96 2.10 -6.23
CA ARG A 97 -12.40 2.00 -6.49
C ARG A 97 -12.94 0.67 -5.97
N LYS A 98 -14.04 0.71 -5.24
CA LYS A 98 -14.72 -0.50 -4.77
C LYS A 98 -15.14 -1.40 -5.93
N SER A 99 -15.66 -0.82 -7.01
CA SER A 99 -16.03 -1.53 -8.23
C SER A 99 -14.86 -2.28 -8.84
N LEU A 100 -13.65 -1.68 -8.85
CA LEU A 100 -12.43 -2.30 -9.36
C LEU A 100 -12.05 -3.56 -8.58
N PHE A 101 -12.25 -3.55 -7.24
CA PHE A 101 -11.95 -4.71 -6.42
C PHE A 101 -12.79 -5.93 -6.84
N PHE A 102 -14.08 -5.74 -7.05
CA PHE A 102 -14.96 -6.82 -7.50
C PHE A 102 -14.71 -7.21 -8.95
N GLU A 103 -14.49 -6.25 -9.84
CA GLU A 103 -14.19 -6.47 -11.26
C GLU A 103 -12.96 -7.37 -11.47
N LEU A 104 -11.92 -7.18 -10.65
CA LEU A 104 -10.69 -7.97 -10.71
C LEU A 104 -10.76 -9.28 -9.87
N GLY A 105 -11.95 -9.61 -9.33
CA GLY A 105 -12.16 -10.80 -8.51
C GLY A 105 -11.47 -10.72 -7.14
N GLY A 106 -11.24 -9.50 -6.63
CA GLY A 106 -10.65 -9.28 -5.31
C GLY A 106 -9.32 -10.01 -5.13
N PHE A 107 -9.19 -10.77 -4.05
CA PHE A 107 -7.98 -11.54 -3.75
C PHE A 107 -7.99 -12.97 -4.34
N ASN A 108 -8.93 -13.32 -5.22
CA ASN A 108 -8.93 -14.63 -5.86
C ASN A 108 -7.62 -14.89 -6.62
N GLY A 109 -7.06 -16.10 -6.44
CA GLY A 109 -5.77 -16.49 -7.02
C GLY A 109 -4.54 -16.04 -6.23
N ILE A 110 -4.72 -15.21 -5.18
CA ILE A 110 -3.66 -14.74 -4.28
C ILE A 110 -4.04 -14.95 -2.80
N ASP A 111 -5.15 -15.59 -2.53
CA ASP A 111 -5.74 -15.85 -1.21
C ASP A 111 -4.95 -16.84 -0.37
N ASN A 112 -4.11 -17.69 -0.99
CA ASN A 112 -3.23 -18.65 -0.30
C ASN A 112 -2.00 -18.00 0.36
N LEU A 113 -1.75 -16.71 0.12
CA LEU A 113 -0.60 -15.99 0.67
C LEU A 113 -1.01 -15.24 1.93
N ALA A 114 -0.24 -15.42 3.00
CA ALA A 114 -0.53 -14.79 4.30
C ALA A 114 -0.37 -13.24 4.29
N SER A 115 0.35 -12.68 3.31
CA SER A 115 0.58 -11.24 3.15
C SER A 115 0.69 -10.88 1.65
N GLY A 116 0.85 -9.60 1.31
CA GLY A 116 0.95 -9.13 -0.08
C GLY A 116 -0.40 -8.87 -0.72
N ASP A 117 -1.42 -8.66 0.08
CA ASP A 117 -2.74 -8.22 -0.35
C ASP A 117 -2.68 -6.93 -1.18
N ASP A 118 -1.85 -5.99 -0.76
CA ASP A 118 -1.60 -4.71 -1.39
C ASP A 118 -0.87 -4.83 -2.76
N GLU A 119 0.33 -5.41 -2.74
CA GLU A 119 1.17 -5.51 -3.93
C GLU A 119 0.59 -6.44 -5.01
N LEU A 120 0.03 -7.57 -4.60
CA LEU A 120 -0.56 -8.50 -5.55
C LEU A 120 -1.86 -7.95 -6.16
N PHE A 121 -2.61 -7.15 -5.40
CA PHE A 121 -3.75 -6.43 -5.95
C PHE A 121 -3.30 -5.30 -6.89
N LEU A 122 -2.23 -4.56 -6.53
CA LEU A 122 -1.59 -3.58 -7.42
C LEU A 122 -1.21 -4.21 -8.77
N HIS A 123 -0.62 -5.41 -8.77
CA HIS A 123 -0.24 -6.09 -10.01
C HIS A 123 -1.45 -6.46 -10.87
N LYS A 124 -2.56 -6.91 -10.28
CA LYS A 124 -3.82 -7.14 -11.01
C LYS A 124 -4.34 -5.85 -11.65
N VAL A 125 -4.29 -4.74 -10.91
CA VAL A 125 -4.71 -3.43 -11.43
C VAL A 125 -3.76 -2.97 -12.54
N ALA A 126 -2.46 -3.13 -12.38
CA ALA A 126 -1.45 -2.74 -13.37
C ALA A 126 -1.55 -3.53 -14.68
N GLU A 127 -1.91 -4.81 -14.62
CA GLU A 127 -2.11 -5.64 -15.81
C GLU A 127 -3.26 -5.10 -16.70
N LYS A 128 -4.31 -4.58 -16.09
CA LYS A 128 -5.49 -4.12 -16.83
C LYS A 128 -5.54 -2.61 -17.02
N TYR A 129 -5.09 -1.84 -16.04
CA TYR A 129 -5.23 -0.39 -15.98
C TYR A 129 -3.92 0.32 -15.59
N PRO A 130 -2.79 0.12 -16.29
CA PRO A 130 -1.48 0.66 -15.88
C PRO A 130 -1.44 2.19 -15.82
N HIS A 131 -2.31 2.87 -16.58
CA HIS A 131 -2.39 4.32 -16.62
C HIS A 131 -3.37 4.94 -15.60
N LYS A 132 -4.08 4.11 -14.83
CA LYS A 132 -5.05 4.54 -13.81
C LYS A 132 -4.54 4.37 -12.38
N ILE A 133 -3.23 4.13 -12.24
CA ILE A 133 -2.57 4.02 -10.94
C ILE A 133 -1.79 5.30 -10.68
N GLY A 134 -2.10 5.98 -9.59
CA GLY A 134 -1.46 7.23 -9.18
C GLY A 134 -0.64 7.09 -7.91
N PHE A 135 0.27 8.06 -7.70
CA PHE A 135 0.99 8.23 -6.43
C PHE A 135 0.81 9.67 -5.93
N CYS A 136 0.07 9.83 -4.84
CA CYS A 136 -0.19 11.12 -4.23
C CYS A 136 1.02 11.58 -3.39
N LYS A 137 1.84 12.48 -3.93
CA LYS A 137 3.08 12.99 -3.29
C LYS A 137 2.84 14.07 -2.24
N SER A 138 1.60 14.46 -1.97
CA SER A 138 1.31 15.52 -1.03
C SER A 138 1.80 15.19 0.38
N ARG A 139 2.37 16.19 1.07
CA ARG A 139 2.76 16.08 2.48
C ARG A 139 1.57 15.77 3.38
N GLU A 140 0.40 16.31 3.07
CA GLU A 140 -0.84 16.06 3.80
C GLU A 140 -1.35 14.61 3.64
N ALA A 141 -0.89 13.90 2.60
CA ALA A 141 -1.25 12.51 2.37
C ALA A 141 -0.34 11.50 3.11
N ILE A 142 0.66 11.97 3.87
CA ILE A 142 1.58 11.07 4.58
C ILE A 142 0.83 10.40 5.74
N VAL A 143 1.00 9.08 5.82
CA VAL A 143 0.62 8.26 6.97
C VAL A 143 1.88 7.92 7.77
N TYR A 144 1.80 8.01 9.09
CA TYR A 144 2.93 7.77 9.98
C TYR A 144 2.71 6.48 10.79
N THR A 145 3.76 5.70 10.93
CA THR A 145 3.84 4.52 11.81
C THR A 145 5.12 4.56 12.64
N ASP A 146 5.35 3.61 13.54
CA ASP A 146 6.53 3.60 14.38
C ASP A 146 7.63 2.69 13.79
N ALA A 147 8.89 3.13 13.89
CA ALA A 147 10.05 2.32 13.58
C ALA A 147 10.16 1.13 14.57
N LYS A 148 10.87 0.08 14.19
CA LYS A 148 11.10 -1.06 15.08
C LYS A 148 12.15 -0.69 16.12
N PRO A 149 11.89 -1.00 17.41
CA PRO A 149 12.77 -0.57 18.50
C PRO A 149 14.12 -1.30 18.53
N ASP A 150 14.20 -2.47 17.92
CA ASP A 150 15.38 -3.33 17.96
C ASP A 150 15.64 -4.04 16.63
N LEU A 151 16.87 -4.51 16.45
CA LEU A 151 17.33 -5.18 15.22
C LEU A 151 16.59 -6.50 14.97
N GLN A 152 16.21 -7.25 15.99
CA GLN A 152 15.54 -8.53 15.84
C GLN A 152 14.12 -8.35 15.26
N SER A 153 13.36 -7.41 15.79
CA SER A 153 12.02 -7.06 15.29
C SER A 153 12.08 -6.45 13.89
N PHE A 154 13.09 -5.62 13.61
CA PHE A 154 13.35 -5.07 12.28
C PHE A 154 13.63 -6.18 11.26
N ILE A 155 14.58 -7.09 11.52
CA ILE A 155 14.90 -8.21 10.63
C ILE A 155 13.66 -9.10 10.41
N SER A 156 12.89 -9.37 11.46
CA SER A 156 11.67 -10.17 11.38
C SER A 156 10.64 -9.52 10.46
N GLN A 157 10.47 -8.20 10.54
CA GLN A 157 9.60 -7.44 9.65
C GLN A 157 10.09 -7.51 8.20
N ARG A 158 11.39 -7.31 7.94
CA ARG A 158 11.96 -7.35 6.58
C ARG A 158 11.90 -8.75 5.96
N LYS A 159 12.13 -9.80 6.74
CA LYS A 159 11.92 -11.20 6.29
C LYS A 159 10.48 -11.44 5.87
N ARG A 160 9.51 -10.95 6.65
CA ARG A 160 8.09 -11.05 6.30
C ARG A 160 7.76 -10.28 5.00
N TRP A 161 8.34 -9.11 4.78
CA TRP A 161 8.17 -8.37 3.54
C TRP A 161 8.83 -9.06 2.34
N ALA A 162 10.09 -9.49 2.49
CA ALA A 162 10.83 -10.18 1.43
C ALA A 162 10.21 -11.53 1.03
N SER A 163 9.53 -12.22 1.94
CA SER A 163 8.89 -13.51 1.63
C SER A 163 7.78 -13.41 0.57
N LYS A 164 7.32 -12.21 0.26
CA LYS A 164 6.35 -11.93 -0.78
C LYS A 164 6.97 -11.97 -2.19
N SER A 165 8.19 -11.44 -2.34
CA SER A 165 8.85 -11.21 -3.63
C SER A 165 9.13 -12.50 -4.42
N THR A 166 9.35 -13.62 -3.73
CA THR A 166 9.60 -14.94 -4.37
C THR A 166 8.37 -15.54 -5.06
N LYS A 167 7.20 -14.91 -4.91
CA LYS A 167 5.91 -15.40 -5.45
C LYS A 167 5.35 -14.50 -6.54
N TYR A 168 6.08 -13.45 -6.94
CA TYR A 168 5.74 -12.71 -8.14
C TYR A 168 5.94 -13.61 -9.35
N LYS A 169 4.90 -13.76 -10.17
CA LYS A 169 5.07 -14.40 -11.47
C LYS A 169 5.94 -13.46 -12.31
N ASP A 170 7.23 -13.77 -12.42
CA ASP A 170 8.07 -13.19 -13.47
C ASP A 170 7.44 -13.56 -14.81
N LYS A 171 6.61 -12.68 -15.34
CA LYS A 171 6.32 -12.66 -16.76
C LYS A 171 7.45 -11.83 -17.40
N LYS A 172 8.53 -12.52 -17.81
CA LYS A 172 9.39 -12.05 -18.90
C LYS A 172 8.61 -12.04 -20.19
#